data_726fb5825b42aed4491dbd161f7f14f5
#
_entry.id   726fb5825b42aed4491dbd161f7f14f5
#
_cell.length_a   1.000
_cell.length_b   1.000
_cell.length_c   1.000
_cell.angle_alpha   90.00
_cell.angle_beta   90.00
_cell.angle_gamma   90.00
#
_symmetry.space_group_name_H-M   'P 1'
#
loop_
_entity.id
_entity.type
_entity.pdbx_description
1 polymer ?
#
loop_
_entity_poly.entity_id
_entity_poly.type
_entity_poly.pdbx_seq_one_letter_code
_entity_poly.pdbx_strand_id
1 'polypeptide(L)'
;METTVATTTPEGDVWGGGNQPLRASYGKMMMWFFIVSDALTFSGFLAAYGFSRFKFVNAWPIADEVFTHFPFLHGVPAPMFYVAFMTFVLIFSSVTMVLAVDAGHKMQQSKVAIYMFLTIIGGAIFVGSQAWEWATFIKGDYGAVETRGGKILQFLDTEGSRVAIGSFAEPMQGTAIEHQESNGVWFMGGNEQTSYNLEEVTAGFLANDNLLIRTQYL
;
A
#
# COMPACT_ATOMS: atom_id res chain seq x y z
N MET A 1 -21.89 -8.73 63.39
CA MET A 1 -22.57 -9.70 62.53
C MET A 1 -22.57 -9.12 61.11
N GLU A 2 -21.55 -9.43 60.34
CA GLU A 2 -21.50 -9.09 58.94
C GLU A 2 -22.32 -10.11 58.18
N THR A 3 -23.39 -9.67 57.59
CA THR A 3 -24.20 -10.46 56.66
C THR A 3 -23.51 -10.53 55.33
N THR A 4 -22.80 -11.59 55.08
CA THR A 4 -22.30 -11.98 53.76
C THR A 4 -23.50 -12.24 52.85
N VAL A 5 -23.84 -11.26 52.00
CA VAL A 5 -24.81 -11.50 50.92
C VAL A 5 -24.13 -12.38 49.90
N ALA A 6 -24.44 -13.66 49.94
CA ALA A 6 -24.10 -14.60 48.86
C ALA A 6 -24.90 -14.17 47.63
N THR A 7 -24.25 -13.54 46.67
CA THR A 7 -24.79 -13.34 45.34
C THR A 7 -24.81 -14.70 44.64
N THR A 8 -25.96 -15.38 44.73
CA THR A 8 -26.26 -16.52 43.88
C THR A 8 -26.37 -15.99 42.45
N THR A 9 -25.35 -16.26 41.66
CA THR A 9 -25.41 -16.11 40.19
C THR A 9 -26.47 -17.11 39.70
N PRO A 10 -27.48 -16.68 38.93
CA PRO A 10 -28.45 -17.57 38.35
C PRO A 10 -27.75 -18.56 37.40
N GLU A 11 -28.04 -19.84 37.55
CA GLU A 11 -27.51 -20.99 36.80
C GLU A 11 -27.85 -20.95 35.29
N GLY A 12 -28.31 -19.83 34.75
CA GLY A 12 -28.81 -19.69 33.39
C GLY A 12 -27.88 -18.99 32.39
N ASP A 13 -26.76 -18.45 32.82
CA ASP A 13 -25.95 -17.56 31.96
C ASP A 13 -24.57 -18.13 31.59
N VAL A 14 -24.59 -19.42 31.15
CA VAL A 14 -23.38 -20.10 30.63
C VAL A 14 -22.78 -19.37 29.43
N TRP A 15 -23.59 -18.58 28.73
CA TRP A 15 -23.19 -17.74 27.57
C TRP A 15 -23.04 -16.28 27.89
N GLY A 16 -23.37 -15.85 29.07
CA GLY A 16 -23.27 -14.47 29.55
C GLY A 16 -21.85 -14.02 29.92
N GLY A 17 -20.85 -14.77 29.50
CA GLY A 17 -19.45 -14.37 29.66
C GLY A 17 -18.77 -14.80 30.96
N GLY A 18 -19.37 -15.66 31.74
CA GLY A 18 -18.75 -16.31 32.90
C GLY A 18 -17.96 -15.39 33.85
N ASN A 19 -17.27 -15.93 34.82
CA ASN A 19 -16.34 -15.19 35.67
C ASN A 19 -15.24 -14.60 34.79
N GLN A 20 -15.21 -13.27 34.70
CA GLN A 20 -14.30 -12.47 33.86
C GLN A 20 -12.90 -13.12 33.75
N PRO A 21 -12.59 -13.88 32.68
CA PRO A 21 -11.28 -14.47 32.54
C PRO A 21 -10.24 -13.34 32.47
N LEU A 22 -9.14 -13.50 33.19
CA LEU A 22 -8.07 -12.51 33.31
C LEU A 22 -8.54 -11.18 33.93
N ARG A 23 -9.68 -11.14 34.63
CA ARG A 23 -10.30 -9.93 35.20
C ARG A 23 -10.57 -8.85 34.15
N ALA A 24 -10.78 -9.23 32.89
CA ALA A 24 -11.09 -8.32 31.82
C ALA A 24 -12.56 -8.40 31.42
N SER A 25 -13.16 -7.28 31.03
CA SER A 25 -14.51 -7.27 30.48
C SER A 25 -14.55 -8.01 29.14
N TYR A 26 -15.72 -8.59 28.81
CA TYR A 26 -15.94 -9.32 27.55
C TYR A 26 -15.50 -8.50 26.30
N GLY A 27 -15.88 -7.21 26.24
CA GLY A 27 -15.49 -6.35 25.11
C GLY A 27 -13.97 -6.16 24.99
N LYS A 28 -13.26 -6.05 26.13
CA LYS A 28 -11.81 -5.95 26.14
C LYS A 28 -11.15 -7.26 25.64
N MET A 29 -11.67 -8.40 26.02
CA MET A 29 -11.18 -9.69 25.58
C MET A 29 -11.43 -9.93 24.08
N MET A 30 -12.63 -9.57 23.58
CA MET A 30 -12.94 -9.64 22.15
C MET A 30 -12.01 -8.75 21.31
N MET A 31 -11.68 -7.55 21.80
CA MET A 31 -10.71 -6.68 21.13
C MET A 31 -9.31 -7.31 21.08
N TRP A 32 -8.89 -8.03 22.12
CA TRP A 32 -7.63 -8.77 22.10
C TRP A 32 -7.61 -9.85 21.01
N PHE A 33 -8.68 -10.64 20.89
CA PHE A 33 -8.80 -11.63 19.82
C PHE A 33 -8.79 -10.98 18.43
N PHE A 34 -9.45 -9.85 18.27
CA PHE A 34 -9.42 -9.08 17.02
C PHE A 34 -8.00 -8.65 16.66
N ILE A 35 -7.25 -8.05 17.60
CA ILE A 35 -5.87 -7.62 17.36
C ILE A 35 -4.96 -8.80 17.02
N VAL A 36 -5.11 -9.94 17.70
CA VAL A 36 -4.33 -11.15 17.40
C VAL A 36 -4.65 -11.69 16.02
N SER A 37 -5.93 -11.74 15.63
CA SER A 37 -6.33 -12.20 14.28
C SER A 37 -5.79 -11.28 13.19
N ASP A 38 -5.80 -9.98 13.43
CA ASP A 38 -5.25 -8.98 12.53
C ASP A 38 -3.72 -9.11 12.38
N ALA A 39 -3.02 -9.27 13.51
CA ALA A 39 -1.59 -9.53 13.52
C ALA A 39 -1.19 -10.81 12.75
N LEU A 40 -1.98 -11.88 12.84
CA LEU A 40 -1.75 -13.10 12.07
C LEU A 40 -1.94 -12.87 10.57
N THR A 41 -2.95 -12.13 10.17
CA THR A 41 -3.21 -11.76 8.77
C THR A 41 -2.05 -10.95 8.20
N PHE A 42 -1.60 -9.90 8.89
CA PHE A 42 -0.45 -9.09 8.48
C PHE A 42 0.85 -9.90 8.45
N SER A 43 1.05 -10.82 9.38
CA SER A 43 2.20 -11.72 9.38
C SER A 43 2.22 -12.59 8.11
N GLY A 44 1.06 -13.08 7.67
CA GLY A 44 0.92 -13.82 6.41
C GLY A 44 1.33 -12.99 5.20
N PHE A 45 0.88 -11.73 5.11
CA PHE A 45 1.28 -10.82 4.03
C PHE A 45 2.78 -10.50 4.04
N LEU A 46 3.35 -10.25 5.21
CA LEU A 46 4.80 -9.98 5.34
C LEU A 46 5.63 -11.21 4.95
N ALA A 47 5.19 -12.41 5.31
CA ALA A 47 5.83 -13.65 4.88
C ALA A 47 5.77 -13.82 3.36
N ALA A 48 4.60 -13.61 2.76
CA ALA A 48 4.42 -13.66 1.30
C ALA A 48 5.30 -12.64 0.58
N TYR A 49 5.39 -11.42 1.11
CA TYR A 49 6.31 -10.39 0.61
C TYR A 49 7.77 -10.85 0.68
N GLY A 50 8.20 -11.37 1.81
CA GLY A 50 9.56 -11.89 2.00
C GLY A 50 9.89 -13.01 1.00
N PHE A 51 9.03 -14.01 0.86
CA PHE A 51 9.21 -15.09 -0.12
C PHE A 51 9.26 -14.59 -1.55
N SER A 52 8.40 -13.65 -1.93
CA SER A 52 8.40 -13.03 -3.26
C SER A 52 9.71 -12.30 -3.52
N ARG A 53 10.21 -11.55 -2.55
CA ARG A 53 11.50 -10.86 -2.64
C ARG A 53 12.67 -11.82 -2.86
N PHE A 54 12.70 -12.94 -2.12
CA PHE A 54 13.74 -13.97 -2.32
C PHE A 54 13.65 -14.63 -3.69
N LYS A 55 12.44 -14.86 -4.20
CA LYS A 55 12.23 -15.49 -5.50
C LYS A 55 12.65 -14.58 -6.66
N PHE A 56 12.41 -13.28 -6.56
CA PHE A 56 12.61 -12.31 -7.64
C PHE A 56 13.72 -11.28 -7.32
N VAL A 57 14.80 -11.72 -6.69
CA VAL A 57 15.91 -10.84 -6.26
C VAL A 57 16.43 -9.94 -7.40
N ASN A 58 16.57 -10.51 -8.61
CA ASN A 58 17.11 -9.78 -9.78
C ASN A 58 16.11 -8.81 -10.44
N ALA A 59 14.83 -8.95 -10.14
CA ALA A 59 13.76 -8.12 -10.71
C ALA A 59 13.10 -7.20 -9.66
N TRP A 60 13.61 -7.21 -8.41
CA TRP A 60 13.00 -6.46 -7.33
C TRP A 60 13.29 -4.97 -7.47
N PRO A 61 12.27 -4.11 -7.42
CA PRO A 61 12.46 -2.67 -7.58
C PRO A 61 13.17 -2.06 -6.36
N ILE A 62 13.98 -1.03 -6.61
CA ILE A 62 14.65 -0.24 -5.58
C ILE A 62 13.60 0.69 -4.95
N ALA A 63 13.44 0.62 -3.63
CA ALA A 63 12.41 1.38 -2.92
C ALA A 63 12.52 2.91 -3.13
N ASP A 64 13.75 3.43 -3.15
CA ASP A 64 14.01 4.87 -3.34
C ASP A 64 13.59 5.37 -4.72
N GLU A 65 13.49 4.51 -5.71
CA GLU A 65 13.05 4.86 -7.05
C GLU A 65 11.55 4.68 -7.26
N VAL A 66 10.93 3.75 -6.51
CA VAL A 66 9.49 3.48 -6.59
C VAL A 66 8.69 4.53 -5.82
N PHE A 67 9.15 4.91 -4.63
CA PHE A 67 8.44 5.81 -3.72
C PHE A 67 8.88 7.28 -3.87
N THR A 68 9.12 7.74 -5.10
CA THR A 68 9.56 9.12 -5.40
C THR A 68 8.41 10.08 -5.68
N HIS A 69 7.22 9.57 -5.94
CA HIS A 69 6.07 10.38 -6.35
C HIS A 69 5.44 11.07 -5.14
N PHE A 70 5.40 12.40 -5.17
CA PHE A 70 4.64 13.20 -4.22
C PHE A 70 3.57 14.00 -4.97
N PRO A 71 2.29 13.93 -4.57
CA PRO A 71 1.26 14.76 -5.19
C PRO A 71 1.63 16.23 -5.00
N PHE A 72 1.54 17.02 -6.06
CA PHE A 72 1.89 18.46 -6.12
C PHE A 72 3.37 18.83 -6.21
N LEU A 73 4.33 17.92 -6.01
CA LEU A 73 5.76 18.17 -6.20
C LEU A 73 6.29 17.39 -7.41
N HIS A 74 5.93 17.83 -8.62
CA HIS A 74 6.44 17.22 -9.84
C HIS A 74 7.90 17.62 -10.05
N GLY A 75 8.78 16.63 -10.25
CA GLY A 75 10.20 16.85 -10.58
C GLY A 75 11.15 16.99 -9.39
N VAL A 76 10.69 16.88 -8.16
CA VAL A 76 11.57 16.84 -6.98
C VAL A 76 11.69 15.38 -6.52
N PRO A 77 12.89 14.77 -6.56
CA PRO A 77 13.11 13.44 -6.02
C PRO A 77 13.00 13.52 -4.49
N ALA A 78 11.87 13.09 -3.96
CA ALA A 78 11.62 13.01 -2.51
C ALA A 78 11.31 11.56 -2.10
N PRO A 79 12.33 10.66 -2.08
CA PRO A 79 12.13 9.26 -1.78
C PRO A 79 11.54 9.11 -0.37
N MET A 80 10.53 8.25 -0.26
CA MET A 80 9.85 7.92 1.00
C MET A 80 9.12 9.08 1.71
N PHE A 81 9.14 10.30 1.17
CA PHE A 81 8.54 11.47 1.83
C PHE A 81 7.01 11.34 1.92
N TYR A 82 6.39 10.80 0.88
CA TYR A 82 4.94 10.58 0.85
C TYR A 82 4.50 9.53 1.86
N VAL A 83 5.26 8.44 1.98
CA VAL A 83 5.01 7.38 2.97
C VAL A 83 5.15 7.93 4.40
N ALA A 84 6.15 8.77 4.65
CA ALA A 84 6.29 9.47 5.92
C ALA A 84 5.08 10.36 6.22
N PHE A 85 4.61 11.14 5.24
CA PHE A 85 3.40 11.95 5.39
C PHE A 85 2.18 11.11 5.77
N MET A 86 1.92 9.99 5.08
CA MET A 86 0.82 9.09 5.42
C MET A 86 0.95 8.54 6.85
N THR A 87 2.16 8.23 7.29
CA THR A 87 2.43 7.78 8.65
C THR A 87 2.07 8.86 9.67
N PHE A 88 2.42 10.12 9.43
CA PHE A 88 2.02 11.24 10.29
C PHE A 88 0.51 11.43 10.37
N VAL A 89 -0.21 11.27 9.26
CA VAL A 89 -1.68 11.33 9.24
C VAL A 89 -2.27 10.23 10.12
N LEU A 90 -1.74 9.01 10.08
CA LEU A 90 -2.18 7.90 10.94
C LEU A 90 -1.89 8.18 12.43
N ILE A 91 -0.71 8.69 12.76
CA ILE A 91 -0.36 9.06 14.14
C ILE A 91 -1.33 10.13 14.65
N PHE A 92 -1.59 11.17 13.86
CA PHE A 92 -2.53 12.23 14.22
C PHE A 92 -3.95 11.67 14.43
N SER A 93 -4.42 10.81 13.54
CA SER A 93 -5.71 10.13 13.67
C SER A 93 -5.79 9.28 14.95
N SER A 94 -4.70 8.58 15.30
CA SER A 94 -4.61 7.82 16.54
C SER A 94 -4.71 8.73 17.79
N VAL A 95 -4.04 9.86 17.79
CA VAL A 95 -4.13 10.85 18.89
C VAL A 95 -5.55 11.37 19.05
N THR A 96 -6.25 11.69 17.95
CA THR A 96 -7.65 12.15 18.02
C THR A 96 -8.57 11.08 18.62
N MET A 97 -8.32 9.80 18.32
CA MET A 97 -9.07 8.70 18.90
C MET A 97 -8.83 8.57 20.41
N VAL A 98 -7.59 8.71 20.88
CA VAL A 98 -7.28 8.70 22.32
C VAL A 98 -7.97 9.85 23.04
N LEU A 99 -7.98 11.04 22.44
CA LEU A 99 -8.70 12.20 23.00
C LEU A 99 -10.22 11.99 23.03
N ALA A 100 -10.78 11.29 22.04
CA ALA A 100 -12.18 10.91 22.04
C ALA A 100 -12.52 9.98 23.21
N VAL A 101 -11.67 9.01 23.51
CA VAL A 101 -11.84 8.09 24.65
C VAL A 101 -11.74 8.84 25.97
N ASP A 102 -10.77 9.73 26.15
CA ASP A 102 -10.63 10.55 27.35
C ASP A 102 -11.86 11.45 27.57
N ALA A 103 -12.33 12.10 26.50
CA ALA A 103 -13.56 12.90 26.55
C ALA A 103 -14.80 12.04 26.88
N GLY A 104 -14.84 10.79 26.42
CA GLY A 104 -15.88 9.82 26.76
C GLY A 104 -15.89 9.48 28.24
N HIS A 105 -14.73 9.24 28.84
CA HIS A 105 -14.62 9.03 30.29
C HIS A 105 -15.08 10.26 31.11
N LYS A 106 -14.92 11.46 30.56
CA LYS A 106 -15.39 12.72 31.17
C LYS A 106 -16.84 13.04 30.86
N MET A 107 -17.57 12.14 30.19
CA MET A 107 -18.98 12.29 29.77
C MET A 107 -19.24 13.55 28.90
N GLN A 108 -18.26 14.01 28.12
CA GLN A 108 -18.33 15.18 27.25
C GLN A 108 -18.72 14.81 25.82
N GLN A 109 -19.99 14.51 25.59
CA GLN A 109 -20.51 13.99 24.31
C GLN A 109 -20.10 14.83 23.08
N SER A 110 -20.19 16.18 23.19
CA SER A 110 -19.85 17.06 22.07
C SER A 110 -18.37 16.93 21.64
N LYS A 111 -17.46 16.80 22.61
CA LYS A 111 -16.04 16.61 22.31
C LYS A 111 -15.74 15.23 21.72
N VAL A 112 -16.42 14.20 22.19
CA VAL A 112 -16.32 12.86 21.61
C VAL A 112 -16.71 12.90 20.14
N ALA A 113 -17.84 13.53 19.79
CA ALA A 113 -18.29 13.64 18.40
C ALA A 113 -17.28 14.38 17.51
N ILE A 114 -16.70 15.48 18.00
CA ILE A 114 -15.70 16.26 17.26
C ILE A 114 -14.43 15.43 17.02
N TYR A 115 -13.88 14.77 18.03
CA TYR A 115 -12.67 13.97 17.90
C TYR A 115 -12.89 12.74 17.02
N MET A 116 -14.04 12.09 17.12
CA MET A 116 -14.42 11.00 16.22
C MET A 116 -14.50 11.46 14.76
N PHE A 117 -15.08 12.63 14.52
CA PHE A 117 -15.16 13.22 13.19
C PHE A 117 -13.77 13.52 12.62
N LEU A 118 -12.86 14.08 13.43
CA LEU A 118 -11.46 14.31 13.03
C LEU A 118 -10.73 12.99 12.71
N THR A 119 -10.99 11.94 13.48
CA THR A 119 -10.44 10.60 13.21
C THR A 119 -10.92 10.05 11.85
N ILE A 120 -12.21 10.23 11.53
CA ILE A 120 -12.78 9.82 10.24
C ILE A 120 -12.14 10.60 9.09
N ILE A 121 -11.93 11.90 9.24
CA ILE A 121 -11.23 12.72 8.23
C ILE A 121 -9.81 12.21 8.04
N GLY A 122 -9.05 11.96 9.10
CA GLY A 122 -7.70 11.40 9.03
C GLY A 122 -7.67 10.06 8.29
N GLY A 123 -8.62 9.16 8.59
CA GLY A 123 -8.77 7.88 7.88
C GLY A 123 -9.13 8.06 6.41
N ALA A 124 -10.00 9.00 6.06
CA ALA A 124 -10.38 9.30 4.68
C ALA A 124 -9.18 9.85 3.87
N ILE A 125 -8.37 10.73 4.46
CA ILE A 125 -7.14 11.24 3.84
C ILE A 125 -6.16 10.10 3.59
N PHE A 126 -5.96 9.21 4.56
CA PHE A 126 -5.08 8.07 4.41
C PHE A 126 -5.52 7.13 3.28
N VAL A 127 -6.80 6.73 3.28
CA VAL A 127 -7.35 5.84 2.22
C VAL A 127 -7.29 6.51 0.85
N GLY A 128 -7.59 7.80 0.76
CA GLY A 128 -7.47 8.56 -0.49
C GLY A 128 -6.03 8.63 -0.99
N SER A 129 -5.08 8.86 -0.10
CA SER A 129 -3.64 8.84 -0.40
C SER A 129 -3.18 7.48 -0.91
N GLN A 130 -3.60 6.41 -0.26
CA GLN A 130 -3.27 5.05 -0.67
C GLN A 130 -3.89 4.68 -2.02
N ALA A 131 -5.13 5.09 -2.28
CA ALA A 131 -5.78 4.86 -3.56
C ALA A 131 -5.06 5.60 -4.70
N TRP A 132 -4.60 6.83 -4.45
CA TRP A 132 -3.81 7.60 -5.42
C TRP A 132 -2.46 6.92 -5.70
N GLU A 133 -1.75 6.47 -4.68
CA GLU A 133 -0.48 5.76 -4.80
C GLU A 133 -0.64 4.49 -5.64
N TRP A 134 -1.66 3.68 -5.35
CA TRP A 134 -1.95 2.48 -6.13
C TRP A 134 -2.31 2.79 -7.59
N ALA A 135 -3.08 3.84 -7.83
CA ALA A 135 -3.40 4.26 -9.19
C ALA A 135 -2.14 4.62 -9.99
N THR A 136 -1.17 5.29 -9.34
CA THR A 136 0.12 5.64 -9.94
C THR A 136 0.96 4.39 -10.24
N PHE A 137 1.03 3.43 -9.30
CA PHE A 137 1.77 2.18 -9.52
C PHE A 137 1.15 1.29 -10.59
N ILE A 138 -0.19 1.19 -10.64
CA ILE A 138 -0.88 0.37 -11.64
C ILE A 138 -0.73 0.94 -13.04
N LYS A 139 -0.80 2.26 -13.18
CA LYS A 139 -0.65 2.93 -14.49
C LYS A 139 0.78 2.83 -15.00
N GLY A 140 1.79 2.98 -14.11
CA GLY A 140 3.20 3.03 -14.46
C GLY A 140 3.53 4.17 -15.42
N ASP A 141 4.63 4.87 -15.19
CA ASP A 141 4.98 6.04 -16.02
C ASP A 141 6.13 5.74 -17.00
N TYR A 142 7.00 4.80 -16.64
CA TYR A 142 8.27 4.62 -17.37
C TYR A 142 8.30 3.40 -18.27
N GLY A 143 7.63 2.34 -17.92
CA GLY A 143 7.78 1.04 -18.57
C GLY A 143 9.15 0.37 -18.30
N ALA A 144 9.29 -0.87 -18.68
CA ALA A 144 10.52 -1.63 -18.55
C ALA A 144 10.52 -2.82 -19.54
N VAL A 145 11.70 -3.29 -19.92
CA VAL A 145 11.86 -4.47 -20.75
C VAL A 145 12.40 -5.61 -19.89
N GLU A 146 11.73 -6.76 -19.92
CA GLU A 146 12.20 -7.96 -19.25
C GLU A 146 13.06 -8.79 -20.20
N THR A 147 14.25 -9.16 -19.78
CA THR A 147 15.12 -10.08 -20.52
C THR A 147 14.68 -11.53 -20.34
N ARG A 148 15.06 -12.42 -21.25
CA ARG A 148 14.81 -13.87 -21.11
C ARG A 148 15.35 -14.47 -19.81
N GLY A 149 16.33 -13.82 -19.18
CA GLY A 149 16.90 -14.21 -17.89
C GLY A 149 16.18 -13.61 -16.67
N GLY A 150 15.05 -12.95 -16.87
CA GLY A 150 14.26 -12.34 -15.78
C GLY A 150 14.84 -11.04 -15.22
N LYS A 151 15.80 -10.41 -15.90
CA LYS A 151 16.33 -9.11 -15.52
C LYS A 151 15.49 -8.01 -16.13
N ILE A 152 15.21 -6.97 -15.36
CA ILE A 152 14.49 -5.79 -15.83
C ILE A 152 15.48 -4.75 -16.29
N LEU A 153 15.32 -4.29 -17.53
CA LEU A 153 16.09 -3.21 -18.12
C LEU A 153 15.30 -1.90 -18.00
N GLN A 154 15.98 -0.88 -17.54
CA GLN A 154 15.47 0.49 -17.44
C GLN A 154 16.30 1.40 -18.34
N PHE A 155 15.64 2.43 -18.87
CA PHE A 155 16.27 3.42 -19.72
C PHE A 155 16.53 4.67 -18.92
N LEU A 156 17.74 5.23 -19.08
CA LEU A 156 18.19 6.43 -18.38
C LEU A 156 18.69 7.43 -19.41
N ASP A 157 18.59 8.70 -19.09
CA ASP A 157 19.27 9.76 -19.79
C ASP A 157 20.73 9.90 -19.31
N THR A 158 21.54 10.67 -20.00
CA THR A 158 22.94 10.97 -19.64
C THR A 158 23.10 11.58 -18.26
N GLU A 159 22.05 12.21 -17.74
CA GLU A 159 21.99 12.75 -16.38
C GLU A 159 21.63 11.69 -15.31
N GLY A 160 21.34 10.45 -15.71
CA GLY A 160 20.93 9.36 -14.81
C GLY A 160 19.45 9.37 -14.44
N SER A 161 18.65 10.24 -15.05
CA SER A 161 17.21 10.30 -14.86
C SER A 161 16.50 9.21 -15.68
N ARG A 162 15.42 8.63 -15.13
CA ARG A 162 14.65 7.60 -15.85
C ARG A 162 13.89 8.19 -17.02
N VAL A 163 13.95 7.51 -18.15
CA VAL A 163 13.27 7.87 -19.39
C VAL A 163 12.14 6.87 -19.66
N ALA A 164 10.95 7.37 -19.95
CA ALA A 164 9.80 6.54 -20.27
C ALA A 164 9.97 5.92 -21.66
N ILE A 165 9.59 4.64 -21.84
CA ILE A 165 9.64 3.97 -23.14
C ILE A 165 8.82 4.74 -24.18
N GLY A 166 7.66 5.26 -23.79
CA GLY A 166 6.79 6.03 -24.67
C GLY A 166 7.35 7.38 -25.15
N SER A 167 8.49 7.85 -24.60
CA SER A 167 9.11 9.09 -25.05
C SER A 167 10.09 8.89 -26.21
N PHE A 168 10.58 7.65 -26.44
CA PHE A 168 11.56 7.37 -27.49
C PHE A 168 11.14 6.23 -28.43
N ALA A 169 10.23 5.35 -28.01
CA ALA A 169 9.71 4.30 -28.86
C ALA A 169 8.45 4.80 -29.57
N GLU A 170 8.43 4.71 -30.89
CA GLU A 170 7.26 5.03 -31.70
C GLU A 170 6.51 3.74 -32.04
N PRO A 171 5.19 3.64 -31.79
CA PRO A 171 4.41 2.48 -32.16
C PRO A 171 4.38 2.33 -33.69
N MET A 172 4.74 1.19 -34.21
CA MET A 172 4.59 0.89 -35.64
C MET A 172 3.11 0.89 -36.03
N GLN A 173 2.74 1.69 -37.02
CA GLN A 173 1.38 1.78 -37.50
C GLN A 173 0.86 0.40 -37.97
N GLY A 174 -0.14 -0.12 -37.32
CA GLY A 174 -0.85 -1.34 -37.71
C GLY A 174 -0.73 -2.53 -36.77
N THR A 175 0.10 -2.48 -35.74
CA THR A 175 0.16 -3.52 -34.71
C THR A 175 -0.56 -3.06 -33.42
N ALA A 176 -1.88 -3.10 -33.44
CA ALA A 176 -2.61 -3.22 -32.19
C ALA A 176 -2.26 -4.60 -31.61
N ILE A 177 -1.34 -4.65 -30.67
CA ILE A 177 -1.05 -5.89 -29.96
C ILE A 177 -2.24 -6.13 -29.03
N GLU A 178 -3.13 -7.02 -29.46
CA GLU A 178 -4.03 -7.66 -28.50
C GLU A 178 -3.14 -8.41 -27.51
N HIS A 179 -3.09 -7.91 -26.28
CA HIS A 179 -2.52 -8.67 -25.19
C HIS A 179 -3.36 -9.92 -24.96
N GLN A 180 -2.93 -11.02 -25.59
CA GLN A 180 -3.47 -12.32 -25.26
C GLN A 180 -3.10 -12.65 -23.82
N GLU A 181 -4.10 -13.02 -23.07
CA GLU A 181 -4.07 -13.52 -21.71
C GLU A 181 -3.27 -14.83 -21.59
N SER A 182 -1.96 -14.75 -21.79
CA SER A 182 -1.11 -15.92 -21.62
C SER A 182 -0.14 -15.66 -20.50
N ASN A 183 -0.46 -15.74 -19.30
CA ASN A 183 0.38 -15.88 -18.09
C ASN A 183 -0.20 -15.20 -16.84
N GLY A 184 -1.52 -15.08 -16.75
CA GLY A 184 -2.18 -14.64 -15.51
C GLY A 184 -2.04 -13.15 -15.19
N VAL A 185 -1.69 -12.33 -16.16
CA VAL A 185 -1.71 -10.86 -16.01
C VAL A 185 -3.03 -10.33 -16.53
N TRP A 186 -3.83 -9.81 -15.60
CA TRP A 186 -5.15 -9.24 -15.89
C TRP A 186 -5.00 -7.81 -16.40
N PHE A 187 -5.14 -7.60 -17.71
CA PHE A 187 -5.39 -6.28 -18.28
C PHE A 187 -6.82 -6.23 -18.76
N MET A 188 -7.64 -5.40 -18.14
CA MET A 188 -8.95 -5.06 -18.70
C MET A 188 -8.73 -4.16 -19.91
N GLY A 189 -9.11 -4.65 -21.07
CA GLY A 189 -9.17 -3.85 -22.29
C GLY A 189 -10.10 -2.67 -22.10
N GLY A 190 -9.66 -1.48 -22.44
CA GLY A 190 -10.50 -0.28 -22.44
C GLY A 190 -9.79 1.04 -22.31
N ASN A 191 -8.55 1.10 -21.90
CA ASN A 191 -7.71 2.29 -21.99
C ASN A 191 -6.40 1.94 -22.65
N GLU A 192 -6.08 2.65 -23.68
CA GLU A 192 -4.91 2.61 -24.52
C GLU A 192 -3.60 2.66 -23.71
N GLN A 193 -3.27 1.58 -23.05
CA GLN A 193 -1.88 1.36 -22.66
C GLN A 193 -1.17 0.88 -23.91
N THR A 194 -0.49 1.79 -24.58
CA THR A 194 0.38 1.49 -25.68
C THR A 194 1.48 0.55 -25.19
N SER A 195 1.35 -0.73 -25.50
CA SER A 195 2.48 -1.65 -25.33
C SER A 195 3.33 -1.58 -26.58
N TYR A 196 4.61 -1.37 -26.35
CA TYR A 196 5.61 -1.33 -27.41
C TYR A 196 6.18 -2.73 -27.64
N ASN A 197 6.38 -3.09 -28.89
CA ASN A 197 7.13 -4.29 -29.26
C ASN A 197 8.61 -4.11 -28.96
N LEU A 198 9.32 -5.22 -28.74
CA LEU A 198 10.77 -5.21 -28.55
C LEU A 198 11.50 -4.54 -29.73
N GLU A 199 11.00 -4.73 -30.95
CA GLU A 199 11.56 -4.11 -32.16
C GLU A 199 11.39 -2.58 -32.14
N GLU A 200 10.23 -2.08 -31.74
CA GLU A 200 9.96 -0.64 -31.59
C GLU A 200 10.84 0.00 -30.53
N VAL A 201 10.97 -0.66 -29.37
CA VAL A 201 11.86 -0.19 -28.29
C VAL A 201 13.32 -0.20 -28.72
N THR A 202 13.74 -1.25 -29.45
CA THR A 202 15.12 -1.36 -29.93
C THR A 202 15.41 -0.31 -31.00
N ALA A 203 14.48 -0.09 -31.93
CA ALA A 203 14.61 0.93 -32.95
C ALA A 203 14.68 2.33 -32.34
N GLY A 204 13.79 2.65 -31.40
CA GLY A 204 13.81 3.93 -30.68
C GLY A 204 15.08 4.12 -29.86
N PHE A 205 15.57 3.08 -29.21
CA PHE A 205 16.83 3.14 -28.46
C PHE A 205 18.04 3.41 -29.37
N LEU A 206 18.13 2.72 -30.52
CA LEU A 206 19.22 2.91 -31.47
C LEU A 206 19.17 4.26 -32.20
N ALA A 207 17.99 4.87 -32.27
CA ALA A 207 17.83 6.22 -32.85
C ALA A 207 18.24 7.33 -31.88
N ASN A 208 18.42 7.06 -30.60
CA ASN A 208 18.74 8.02 -29.55
C ASN A 208 20.07 7.69 -28.86
N ASP A 209 21.16 8.28 -29.35
CA ASP A 209 22.51 8.06 -28.81
C ASP A 209 22.72 8.50 -27.35
N ASN A 210 21.77 9.22 -26.78
CA ASN A 210 21.83 9.74 -25.40
C ASN A 210 21.20 8.83 -24.35
N LEU A 211 20.66 7.67 -24.75
CA LEU A 211 20.01 6.75 -23.84
C LEU A 211 20.98 5.71 -23.30
N LEU A 212 20.95 5.50 -22.01
CA LEU A 212 21.71 4.48 -21.31
C LEU A 212 20.78 3.37 -20.81
N ILE A 213 21.25 2.14 -20.83
CA ILE A 213 20.53 0.99 -20.27
C ILE A 213 21.11 0.66 -18.90
N ARG A 214 20.25 0.58 -17.92
CA ARG A 214 20.58 0.07 -16.59
C ARG A 214 19.78 -1.21 -16.31
N THR A 215 20.47 -2.23 -15.81
CA THR A 215 19.78 -3.37 -15.19
C THR A 215 19.38 -2.99 -13.78
N GLN A 216 18.16 -3.30 -13.40
CA GLN A 216 17.72 -3.12 -12.03
C GLN A 216 18.42 -4.17 -11.15
N TYR A 217 19.26 -3.71 -10.23
CA TYR A 217 19.88 -4.54 -9.21
C TYR A 217 19.46 -4.08 -7.83
N LEU A 218 19.42 -5.03 -6.94
CA LEU A 218 19.42 -4.76 -5.50
C LEU A 218 20.81 -4.38 -5.04
#